data_906779d2301205919d6c9645ed34370c
#
_entry.id   906779d2301205919d6c9645ed34370c
#
_cell.length_a   1.000
_cell.length_b   1.000
_cell.length_c   1.000
_cell.angle_alpha   90.00
_cell.angle_beta   90.00
_cell.angle_gamma   90.00
#
_symmetry.space_group_name_H-M   'P 1'
#
loop_
_entity.id
_entity.type
_entity.pdbx_description
1 polymer ?
#
loop_
_entity_poly.entity_id
_entity_poly.type
_entity_poly.pdbx_seq_one_letter_code
_entity_poly.pdbx_strand_id
1 'polypeptide(L)'
;MIDERLADLIEKAEIATVQIRSPLTCEAEDGICATCYGRDLARGTPVNPGEAVGIIAAQSIGEPGTQLTMRTFHIGGIAQGGSQSFVQSNHSGVVEFRNANILSNGQGEEIVTSRSMELIINNDKGVALSSHKLSYGTKLYVKEKQKISAGEKLFEWDPYTLPIIAEIGGIVKFADLIPGVSVREDVDDATGISQKIVSDWRSSAKGSSLQPEIIIVDKDSGKPVKLENGNPAVHPMSVDAIMSVEDGSEIQPGDCLLYTSDAADE
;
A
#
# COMPACT_ATOMS: atom_id res chain seq x y z
N MET A 1 -32.13 -12.16 10.74
CA MET A 1 -30.72 -11.85 11.08
C MET A 1 -29.88 -12.97 10.48
N ILE A 2 -28.77 -12.63 9.82
CA ILE A 2 -27.85 -13.64 9.28
C ILE A 2 -27.06 -14.21 10.47
N ASP A 3 -27.28 -15.49 10.76
CA ASP A 3 -26.55 -16.27 11.75
C ASP A 3 -25.42 -17.06 11.05
N GLU A 4 -24.60 -17.76 11.83
CA GLU A 4 -23.49 -18.56 11.31
C GLU A 4 -23.94 -19.61 10.27
N ARG A 5 -25.10 -20.24 10.48
CA ARG A 5 -25.67 -21.22 9.54
C ARG A 5 -26.05 -20.60 8.21
N LEU A 6 -26.65 -19.39 8.26
CA LEU A 6 -27.00 -18.66 7.04
C LEU A 6 -25.77 -18.12 6.34
N ALA A 7 -24.73 -17.70 7.08
CA ALA A 7 -23.45 -17.31 6.51
C ALA A 7 -22.81 -18.48 5.74
N ASP A 8 -22.74 -19.67 6.33
CA ASP A 8 -22.23 -20.88 5.67
C ASP A 8 -23.05 -21.26 4.41
N LEU A 9 -24.37 -21.06 4.44
CA LEU A 9 -25.22 -21.31 3.28
C LEU A 9 -25.00 -20.32 2.15
N ILE A 10 -24.78 -19.04 2.47
CA ILE A 10 -24.45 -17.99 1.51
C ILE A 10 -23.11 -18.30 0.84
N GLU A 11 -22.11 -18.68 1.63
CA GLU A 11 -20.78 -19.05 1.13
C GLU A 11 -20.85 -20.28 0.21
N LYS A 12 -21.55 -21.35 0.64
CA LYS A 12 -21.75 -22.56 -0.19
C LYS A 12 -22.55 -22.31 -1.47
N ALA A 13 -23.44 -21.30 -1.46
CA ALA A 13 -24.22 -20.91 -2.63
C ALA A 13 -23.42 -20.02 -3.61
N GLU A 14 -22.16 -19.68 -3.31
CA GLU A 14 -21.28 -18.83 -4.14
C GLU A 14 -21.94 -17.49 -4.50
N ILE A 15 -22.66 -16.87 -3.55
CA ILE A 15 -23.30 -15.57 -3.77
C ILE A 15 -22.27 -14.48 -3.62
N ALA A 16 -21.99 -13.72 -4.70
CA ALA A 16 -20.94 -12.71 -4.75
C ALA A 16 -21.24 -11.47 -3.87
N THR A 17 -22.53 -11.07 -3.75
CA THR A 17 -22.91 -9.87 -3.00
C THR A 17 -24.22 -10.08 -2.25
N VAL A 18 -24.28 -9.59 -1.01
CA VAL A 18 -25.48 -9.63 -0.16
C VAL A 18 -25.79 -8.21 0.33
N GLN A 19 -27.03 -7.76 0.15
CA GLN A 19 -27.47 -6.49 0.74
C GLN A 19 -27.74 -6.66 2.22
N ILE A 20 -27.08 -5.85 3.04
CA ILE A 20 -27.26 -5.82 4.48
C ILE A 20 -27.71 -4.44 4.96
N ARG A 21 -28.35 -4.40 6.13
CA ARG A 21 -28.62 -3.15 6.84
C ARG A 21 -27.37 -2.67 7.54
N SER A 22 -27.20 -1.35 7.61
CA SER A 22 -26.06 -0.72 8.29
C SER A 22 -26.56 0.44 9.15
N PRO A 23 -25.88 0.73 10.28
CA PRO A 23 -26.10 1.96 11.04
C PRO A 23 -25.95 3.23 10.20
N LEU A 24 -25.03 3.22 9.22
CA LEU A 24 -24.73 4.37 8.34
C LEU A 24 -25.86 4.70 7.36
N THR A 25 -26.66 3.71 6.99
CA THR A 25 -27.79 3.86 6.05
C THR A 25 -29.15 3.75 6.75
N CYS A 26 -29.17 3.94 8.07
CA CYS A 26 -30.43 3.88 8.83
C CYS A 26 -31.25 5.16 8.59
N GLU A 27 -32.52 4.99 8.21
CA GLU A 27 -33.49 6.08 7.96
C GLU A 27 -34.34 6.43 9.18
N ALA A 28 -33.97 5.98 10.38
CA ALA A 28 -34.68 6.33 11.61
C ALA A 28 -34.48 7.82 11.92
N GLU A 29 -35.59 8.52 12.27
CA GLU A 29 -35.53 9.96 12.59
C GLU A 29 -34.73 10.24 13.87
N ASP A 30 -34.85 9.37 14.87
CA ASP A 30 -34.14 9.48 16.15
C ASP A 30 -33.25 8.26 16.38
N GLY A 31 -31.93 8.51 16.33
CA GLY A 31 -30.92 7.48 16.62
C GLY A 31 -30.82 6.40 15.54
N ILE A 32 -30.55 5.17 15.94
CA ILE A 32 -30.39 4.00 15.06
C ILE A 32 -31.40 2.93 15.45
N CYS A 33 -32.12 2.38 14.49
CA CYS A 33 -33.06 1.30 14.79
C CYS A 33 -32.34 -0.01 15.14
N ALA A 34 -32.92 -0.82 16.03
CA ALA A 34 -32.36 -2.07 16.49
C ALA A 34 -31.98 -3.05 15.36
N THR A 35 -32.74 -3.04 14.26
CA THR A 35 -32.48 -3.91 13.10
C THR A 35 -31.26 -3.47 12.29
N CYS A 36 -30.99 -2.15 12.15
CA CYS A 36 -29.82 -1.62 11.47
C CYS A 36 -28.56 -1.72 12.32
N TYR A 37 -28.70 -1.58 13.66
CA TYR A 37 -27.60 -1.80 14.59
C TYR A 37 -27.23 -3.28 14.68
N GLY A 38 -28.24 -4.15 14.83
CA GLY A 38 -28.07 -5.59 14.81
C GLY A 38 -27.86 -6.21 16.20
N ARG A 39 -26.73 -6.92 16.35
CA ARG A 39 -26.43 -7.73 17.54
C ARG A 39 -25.66 -6.92 18.59
N ASP A 40 -26.08 -7.00 19.84
CA ASP A 40 -25.28 -6.59 20.99
C ASP A 40 -24.13 -7.59 21.18
N LEU A 41 -22.89 -7.11 21.05
CA LEU A 41 -21.71 -7.96 21.14
C LEU A 41 -21.45 -8.52 22.53
N ALA A 42 -21.95 -7.85 23.59
CA ALA A 42 -21.77 -8.30 24.97
C ALA A 42 -22.72 -9.46 25.32
N ARG A 43 -23.95 -9.40 24.81
CA ARG A 43 -25.03 -10.37 25.14
C ARG A 43 -25.26 -11.42 24.05
N GLY A 44 -24.82 -11.14 22.81
CA GLY A 44 -25.03 -12.02 21.67
C GLY A 44 -26.46 -12.05 21.14
N THR A 45 -27.35 -11.18 21.64
CA THR A 45 -28.78 -11.04 21.26
C THR A 45 -28.97 -9.73 20.48
N PRO A 46 -30.08 -9.54 19.77
CA PRO A 46 -30.44 -8.24 19.20
C PRO A 46 -30.42 -7.14 20.26
N VAL A 47 -29.93 -5.95 19.88
CA VAL A 47 -29.84 -4.80 20.79
C VAL A 47 -31.22 -4.39 21.30
N ASN A 48 -31.30 -4.03 22.58
CA ASN A 48 -32.55 -3.55 23.19
C ASN A 48 -32.78 -2.07 22.79
N PRO A 49 -34.07 -1.68 22.52
CA PRO A 49 -34.41 -0.27 22.38
C PRO A 49 -34.03 0.52 23.64
N GLY A 50 -33.46 1.72 23.47
CA GLY A 50 -33.00 2.58 24.56
C GLY A 50 -31.56 2.36 24.99
N GLU A 51 -30.80 1.45 24.39
CA GLU A 51 -29.38 1.28 24.62
C GLU A 51 -28.60 2.49 24.08
N ALA A 52 -27.66 3.02 24.88
CA ALA A 52 -26.87 4.20 24.52
C ALA A 52 -25.69 3.84 23.60
N VAL A 53 -25.99 3.27 22.42
CA VAL A 53 -24.98 2.70 21.50
C VAL A 53 -23.98 3.72 20.98
N GLY A 54 -24.39 4.99 20.83
CA GLY A 54 -23.51 6.07 20.42
C GLY A 54 -22.44 6.41 21.48
N ILE A 55 -22.81 6.38 22.75
CA ILE A 55 -21.87 6.58 23.87
C ILE A 55 -20.89 5.42 23.97
N ILE A 56 -21.37 4.18 23.82
CA ILE A 56 -20.53 2.98 23.83
C ILE A 56 -19.51 3.05 22.69
N ALA A 57 -19.93 3.43 21.49
CA ALA A 57 -19.03 3.61 20.35
C ALA A 57 -18.02 4.73 20.58
N ALA A 58 -18.44 5.89 21.07
CA ALA A 58 -17.56 7.02 21.36
C ALA A 58 -16.49 6.68 22.42
N GLN A 59 -16.88 5.96 23.48
CA GLN A 59 -15.92 5.51 24.51
C GLN A 59 -14.95 4.48 23.94
N SER A 60 -15.40 3.52 23.14
CA SER A 60 -14.55 2.48 22.55
C SER A 60 -13.56 3.03 21.52
N ILE A 61 -13.92 4.12 20.85
CA ILE A 61 -13.05 4.81 19.89
C ILE A 61 -12.11 5.79 20.63
N GLY A 62 -12.62 6.52 21.61
CA GLY A 62 -11.91 7.58 22.31
C GLY A 62 -10.86 7.08 23.33
N GLU A 63 -11.12 5.96 23.99
CA GLU A 63 -10.18 5.40 24.96
C GLU A 63 -8.82 5.04 24.33
N PRO A 64 -8.74 4.22 23.27
CA PRO A 64 -7.47 3.93 22.62
C PRO A 64 -6.89 5.15 21.88
N GLY A 65 -7.72 6.11 21.44
CA GLY A 65 -7.25 7.36 20.83
C GLY A 65 -6.35 8.18 21.75
N THR A 66 -6.69 8.28 23.04
CA THR A 66 -5.86 8.99 24.05
C THR A 66 -4.53 8.25 24.30
N GLN A 67 -4.51 6.94 24.20
CA GLN A 67 -3.29 6.14 24.35
C GLN A 67 -2.43 6.14 23.08
N LEU A 68 -3.02 6.20 21.91
CA LEU A 68 -2.30 6.29 20.64
C LEU A 68 -1.54 7.61 20.50
N THR A 69 -2.14 8.75 20.88
CA THR A 69 -1.47 10.07 20.83
C THR A 69 -0.28 10.16 21.80
N MET A 70 -0.28 9.40 22.91
CA MET A 70 0.87 9.31 23.81
C MET A 70 1.93 8.28 23.35
N ARG A 71 1.58 7.36 22.45
CA ARG A 71 2.48 6.30 21.96
C ARG A 71 3.11 6.58 20.60
N THR A 72 2.56 7.47 19.80
CA THR A 72 3.14 7.81 18.49
C THR A 72 4.47 8.55 18.55
N PHE A 73 4.85 9.07 19.73
CA PHE A 73 6.19 9.65 19.95
C PHE A 73 7.28 8.60 20.29
N HIS A 74 6.94 7.32 20.38
CA HIS A 74 7.89 6.25 20.75
C HIS A 74 7.76 5.02 19.86
N ILE A 75 7.47 5.16 18.56
CA ILE A 75 7.50 4.01 17.66
C ILE A 75 8.92 3.79 17.13
N GLY A 76 9.77 3.27 18.01
CA GLY A 76 10.81 2.32 17.68
C GLY A 76 10.48 0.94 18.21
N GLY A 77 9.21 0.63 18.48
CA GLY A 77 8.74 -0.64 19.04
C GLY A 77 7.93 -1.44 18.04
N ILE A 78 8.54 -2.52 17.56
CA ILE A 78 7.93 -3.62 16.83
C ILE A 78 6.51 -3.88 17.32
N ALA A 79 5.50 -3.54 16.51
CA ALA A 79 4.15 -4.02 16.67
C ALA A 79 4.18 -5.55 16.51
N GLN A 80 4.10 -6.29 17.62
CA GLN A 80 3.86 -7.73 17.65
C GLN A 80 2.41 -8.01 17.24
N GLY A 81 2.15 -7.87 16.00
CA GLY A 81 0.97 -8.29 15.27
C GLY A 81 1.38 -8.12 13.83
N GLY A 82 2.08 -9.11 13.27
CA GLY A 82 2.59 -9.02 11.91
C GLY A 82 1.46 -8.65 10.97
N SER A 83 1.44 -7.40 10.52
CA SER A 83 0.64 -7.06 9.36
C SER A 83 1.14 -7.97 8.25
N GLN A 84 0.26 -8.88 7.81
CA GLN A 84 0.60 -9.77 6.72
C GLN A 84 0.94 -8.89 5.52
N SER A 85 2.20 -8.89 5.13
CA SER A 85 2.70 -8.17 3.96
C SER A 85 2.38 -8.89 2.64
N PHE A 86 1.62 -9.98 2.70
CA PHE A 86 1.21 -10.77 1.54
C PHE A 86 -0.23 -11.27 1.68
N VAL A 87 -0.86 -11.57 0.55
CA VAL A 87 -2.19 -12.18 0.48
C VAL A 87 -2.09 -13.53 -0.22
N GLN A 88 -2.79 -14.52 0.36
CA GLN A 88 -3.01 -15.84 -0.24
C GLN A 88 -4.46 -15.98 -0.67
N SER A 89 -4.70 -16.78 -1.69
CA SER A 89 -6.06 -17.05 -2.15
C SER A 89 -6.80 -17.98 -1.17
N ASN A 90 -8.01 -17.60 -0.80
CA ASN A 90 -8.92 -18.46 -0.03
C ASN A 90 -9.71 -19.43 -0.93
N HIS A 91 -9.75 -19.15 -2.24
CA HIS A 91 -10.56 -19.88 -3.21
C HIS A 91 -9.71 -20.33 -4.40
N SER A 92 -10.09 -21.45 -5.01
CA SER A 92 -9.55 -21.85 -6.31
C SER A 92 -10.32 -21.15 -7.41
N GLY A 93 -9.62 -20.61 -8.41
CA GLY A 93 -10.26 -19.87 -9.49
C GLY A 93 -9.29 -19.39 -10.57
N VAL A 94 -9.76 -18.48 -11.39
CA VAL A 94 -8.97 -17.84 -12.45
C VAL A 94 -8.77 -16.37 -12.11
N VAL A 95 -7.53 -15.92 -12.19
CA VAL A 95 -7.14 -14.53 -11.91
C VAL A 95 -7.52 -13.64 -13.08
N GLU A 96 -8.13 -12.50 -12.79
CA GLU A 96 -8.42 -11.41 -13.73
C GLU A 96 -7.88 -10.10 -13.14
N PHE A 97 -7.20 -9.31 -13.99
CA PHE A 97 -6.70 -7.99 -13.62
C PHE A 97 -7.58 -6.89 -14.21
N ARG A 98 -7.89 -5.87 -13.41
CA ARG A 98 -8.52 -4.64 -13.87
C ARG A 98 -7.61 -3.45 -13.63
N ASN A 99 -7.59 -2.51 -14.58
CA ASN A 99 -6.73 -1.31 -14.55
C ASN A 99 -5.25 -1.65 -14.29
N ALA A 100 -4.79 -2.76 -14.87
CA ALA A 100 -3.43 -3.24 -14.69
C ALA A 100 -2.44 -2.32 -15.40
N ASN A 101 -1.41 -1.90 -14.66
CA ASN A 101 -0.17 -1.40 -15.20
C ASN A 101 0.95 -2.10 -14.42
N ILE A 102 1.67 -2.99 -15.09
CA ILE A 102 2.63 -3.91 -14.49
C ILE A 102 3.95 -3.77 -15.24
N LEU A 103 5.03 -3.62 -14.49
CA LEU A 103 6.39 -3.64 -15.03
C LEU A 103 7.09 -4.92 -14.56
N SER A 104 7.89 -5.50 -15.43
CA SER A 104 8.78 -6.61 -15.09
C SER A 104 10.17 -6.05 -14.83
N ASN A 105 10.73 -6.30 -13.64
CA ASN A 105 12.09 -5.91 -13.33
C ASN A 105 13.11 -6.87 -13.96
N GLY A 106 14.41 -6.52 -13.87
CA GLY A 106 15.50 -7.35 -14.40
C GLY A 106 15.64 -8.73 -13.75
N GLN A 107 14.99 -8.98 -12.63
CA GLN A 107 14.94 -10.26 -11.93
C GLN A 107 13.74 -11.13 -12.34
N GLY A 108 12.86 -10.59 -13.21
CA GLY A 108 11.64 -11.29 -13.65
C GLY A 108 10.47 -11.19 -12.68
N GLU A 109 10.53 -10.32 -11.68
CA GLU A 109 9.42 -10.02 -10.78
C GLU A 109 8.46 -9.04 -11.45
N GLU A 110 7.16 -9.27 -11.32
CA GLU A 110 6.12 -8.37 -11.80
C GLU A 110 5.72 -7.39 -10.70
N ILE A 111 5.83 -6.09 -10.97
CA ILE A 111 5.57 -5.02 -10.00
C ILE A 111 4.45 -4.13 -10.51
N VAL A 112 3.49 -3.83 -9.63
CA VAL A 112 2.33 -2.98 -9.93
C VAL A 112 2.75 -1.51 -9.89
N THR A 113 2.51 -0.80 -10.99
CA THR A 113 2.70 0.66 -11.10
C THR A 113 1.39 1.43 -11.22
N SER A 114 0.26 0.74 -11.25
CA SER A 114 -1.07 1.36 -11.20
C SER A 114 -1.47 1.67 -9.75
N ARG A 115 -2.13 2.83 -9.55
CA ARG A 115 -2.72 3.21 -8.25
C ARG A 115 -4.14 2.67 -8.04
N SER A 116 -4.75 2.09 -9.07
CA SER A 116 -6.15 1.63 -9.05
C SER A 116 -6.31 0.21 -9.61
N MET A 117 -5.25 -0.59 -9.53
CA MET A 117 -5.31 -1.98 -9.98
C MET A 117 -6.13 -2.83 -9.02
N GLU A 118 -6.93 -3.71 -9.57
CA GLU A 118 -7.68 -4.71 -8.84
C GLU A 118 -7.36 -6.11 -9.38
N LEU A 119 -7.11 -7.05 -8.46
CA LEU A 119 -6.98 -8.47 -8.72
C LEU A 119 -8.30 -9.14 -8.33
N ILE A 120 -8.93 -9.81 -9.28
CA ILE A 120 -10.19 -10.50 -9.08
C ILE A 120 -9.97 -12.00 -9.31
N ILE A 121 -10.54 -12.81 -8.43
CA ILE A 121 -10.54 -14.26 -8.58
C ILE A 121 -11.94 -14.66 -9.00
N ASN A 122 -12.07 -15.22 -10.19
CA ASN A 122 -13.32 -15.69 -10.75
C ASN A 122 -13.40 -17.22 -10.67
N ASN A 123 -14.61 -17.76 -10.45
CA ASN A 123 -14.83 -19.18 -10.60
C ASN A 123 -14.92 -19.58 -12.11
N ASP A 124 -15.03 -20.87 -12.40
CA ASP A 124 -15.17 -21.38 -13.77
C ASP A 124 -16.41 -20.85 -14.53
N LYS A 125 -17.37 -20.24 -13.81
CA LYS A 125 -18.59 -19.63 -14.38
C LYS A 125 -18.44 -18.12 -14.61
N GLY A 126 -17.29 -17.53 -14.31
CA GLY A 126 -17.02 -16.08 -14.47
C GLY A 126 -17.61 -15.22 -13.34
N VAL A 127 -18.02 -15.82 -12.20
CA VAL A 127 -18.47 -15.06 -11.02
C VAL A 127 -17.28 -14.74 -10.15
N ALA A 128 -17.17 -13.48 -9.73
CA ALA A 128 -16.09 -13.02 -8.84
C ALA A 128 -16.30 -13.61 -7.42
N LEU A 129 -15.30 -14.37 -6.97
CA LEU A 129 -15.26 -14.96 -5.62
C LEU A 129 -14.59 -14.01 -4.62
N SER A 130 -13.54 -13.31 -5.05
CA SER A 130 -12.86 -12.29 -4.25
C SER A 130 -12.28 -11.21 -5.13
N SER A 131 -12.16 -9.99 -4.59
CA SER A 131 -11.52 -8.85 -5.21
C SER A 131 -10.56 -8.20 -4.22
N HIS A 132 -9.35 -7.91 -4.68
CA HIS A 132 -8.29 -7.29 -3.90
C HIS A 132 -7.78 -6.06 -4.63
N LYS A 133 -7.82 -4.90 -3.95
CA LYS A 133 -7.20 -3.67 -4.46
C LYS A 133 -5.70 -3.72 -4.18
N LEU A 134 -4.89 -3.46 -5.20
CA LEU A 134 -3.44 -3.50 -5.12
C LEU A 134 -2.88 -2.09 -5.01
N SER A 135 -1.89 -1.93 -4.13
CA SER A 135 -1.14 -0.70 -3.97
C SER A 135 0.00 -0.60 -4.99
N TYR A 136 0.44 0.60 -5.28
CA TYR A 136 1.65 0.86 -6.05
C TYR A 136 2.87 0.19 -5.37
N GLY A 137 3.74 -0.43 -6.15
CA GLY A 137 4.91 -1.14 -5.64
C GLY A 137 4.66 -2.58 -5.20
N THR A 138 3.41 -3.07 -5.27
CA THR A 138 3.06 -4.45 -4.93
C THR A 138 3.74 -5.43 -5.90
N LYS A 139 4.38 -6.46 -5.36
CA LYS A 139 4.95 -7.58 -6.13
C LYS A 139 3.90 -8.63 -6.40
N LEU A 140 3.74 -9.05 -7.65
CA LEU A 140 2.81 -10.08 -8.09
C LEU A 140 3.51 -11.43 -8.21
N TYR A 141 2.83 -12.48 -7.77
CA TYR A 141 3.27 -13.88 -7.92
C TYR A 141 2.39 -14.68 -8.89
N VAL A 142 1.30 -14.07 -9.37
CA VAL A 142 0.33 -14.68 -10.28
C VAL A 142 0.17 -13.83 -11.54
N LYS A 143 -0.13 -14.51 -12.66
CA LYS A 143 -0.33 -13.87 -13.97
C LYS A 143 -1.81 -13.76 -14.31
N GLU A 144 -2.11 -12.86 -15.23
CA GLU A 144 -3.47 -12.74 -15.76
C GLU A 144 -3.94 -14.07 -16.40
N LYS A 145 -5.18 -14.45 -16.10
CA LYS A 145 -5.81 -15.70 -16.54
C LYS A 145 -5.15 -16.97 -16.00
N GLN A 146 -4.27 -16.86 -15.03
CA GLN A 146 -3.71 -18.02 -14.35
C GLN A 146 -4.78 -18.71 -13.49
N LYS A 147 -4.81 -20.05 -13.53
CA LYS A 147 -5.58 -20.85 -12.58
C LYS A 147 -4.78 -20.97 -11.30
N ILE A 148 -5.43 -20.63 -10.20
CA ILE A 148 -4.84 -20.67 -8.86
C ILE A 148 -5.60 -21.64 -7.96
N SER A 149 -4.91 -22.16 -6.96
CA SER A 149 -5.45 -22.99 -5.91
C SER A 149 -5.61 -22.23 -4.61
N ALA A 150 -6.50 -22.69 -3.74
CA ALA A 150 -6.59 -22.14 -2.39
C ALA A 150 -5.24 -22.29 -1.65
N GLY A 151 -4.80 -21.25 -0.94
CA GLY A 151 -3.51 -21.19 -0.25
C GLY A 151 -2.34 -20.66 -1.10
N GLU A 152 -2.53 -20.43 -2.40
CA GLU A 152 -1.49 -19.89 -3.28
C GLU A 152 -1.26 -18.40 -3.00
N LYS A 153 0.01 -17.97 -2.91
CA LYS A 153 0.40 -16.58 -2.68
C LYS A 153 0.12 -15.75 -3.94
N LEU A 154 -0.67 -14.70 -3.79
CA LEU A 154 -1.10 -13.86 -4.90
C LEU A 154 -0.17 -12.68 -5.10
N PHE A 155 0.06 -11.91 -4.05
CA PHE A 155 0.87 -10.71 -4.08
C PHE A 155 1.44 -10.38 -2.69
N GLU A 156 2.44 -9.52 -2.69
CA GLU A 156 3.13 -9.03 -1.49
C GLU A 156 3.40 -7.53 -1.62
N TRP A 157 3.29 -6.81 -0.52
CA TRP A 157 3.63 -5.38 -0.45
C TRP A 157 4.34 -5.07 0.86
N ASP A 158 5.09 -3.99 0.88
CA ASP A 158 5.63 -3.44 2.12
C ASP A 158 4.68 -2.35 2.65
N PRO A 159 4.09 -2.53 3.85
CA PRO A 159 3.17 -1.54 4.40
C PRO A 159 3.87 -0.30 4.98
N TYR A 160 5.20 -0.31 5.11
CA TYR A 160 5.97 0.74 5.78
C TYR A 160 6.75 1.62 4.83
N THR A 161 6.93 1.20 3.58
CA THR A 161 7.72 1.93 2.58
C THR A 161 6.92 2.14 1.31
N LEU A 162 7.06 3.34 0.75
CA LEU A 162 6.55 3.67 -0.58
C LEU A 162 7.73 3.71 -1.55
N PRO A 163 7.90 2.68 -2.40
CA PRO A 163 8.98 2.69 -3.39
C PRO A 163 8.66 3.66 -4.53
N ILE A 164 9.66 4.34 -5.05
CA ILE A 164 9.59 5.00 -6.37
C ILE A 164 10.33 4.13 -7.37
N ILE A 165 9.60 3.67 -8.38
CA ILE A 165 10.02 2.65 -9.34
C ILE A 165 10.35 3.30 -10.67
N ALA A 166 11.44 2.87 -11.31
CA ALA A 166 11.80 3.30 -12.63
C ALA A 166 10.82 2.73 -13.67
N GLU A 167 10.16 3.60 -14.43
CA GLU A 167 9.27 3.17 -15.51
C GLU A 167 10.06 2.80 -16.78
N ILE A 168 11.27 3.35 -16.93
CA ILE A 168 12.14 3.17 -18.10
C ILE A 168 13.56 2.88 -17.63
N GLY A 169 14.27 2.04 -18.39
CA GLY A 169 15.68 1.74 -18.17
C GLY A 169 16.60 2.86 -18.68
N GLY A 170 17.79 2.96 -18.09
CA GLY A 170 18.81 3.92 -18.45
C GLY A 170 19.90 4.02 -17.42
N ILE A 171 20.67 5.10 -17.46
CA ILE A 171 21.70 5.41 -16.46
C ILE A 171 21.15 6.46 -15.49
N VAL A 172 21.34 6.20 -14.21
CA VAL A 172 20.96 7.12 -13.13
C VAL A 172 21.94 8.29 -13.11
N LYS A 173 21.41 9.51 -13.05
CA LYS A 173 22.19 10.72 -12.80
C LYS A 173 21.51 11.53 -11.70
N PHE A 174 22.29 11.92 -10.71
CA PHE A 174 21.81 12.77 -9.63
C PHE A 174 21.94 14.25 -9.98
N ALA A 175 20.92 15.01 -9.66
CA ALA A 175 20.95 16.47 -9.72
C ALA A 175 20.79 17.04 -8.31
N ASP A 176 21.53 18.10 -8.00
CA ASP A 176 21.48 18.86 -6.75
C ASP A 176 21.68 18.02 -5.46
N LEU A 177 22.38 16.88 -5.57
CA LEU A 177 22.76 16.05 -4.44
C LEU A 177 24.15 16.44 -3.94
N ILE A 178 24.18 17.25 -2.87
CA ILE A 178 25.40 17.76 -2.25
C ILE A 178 25.60 17.07 -0.89
N PRO A 179 26.71 16.32 -0.69
CA PRO A 179 27.02 15.70 0.60
C PRO A 179 27.04 16.73 1.74
N GLY A 180 26.36 16.40 2.85
CA GLY A 180 26.26 17.26 4.03
C GLY A 180 25.27 18.43 3.90
N VAL A 181 24.60 18.60 2.75
CA VAL A 181 23.55 19.61 2.54
C VAL A 181 22.22 18.93 2.18
N SER A 182 22.19 18.21 1.05
CA SER A 182 20.97 17.54 0.57
C SER A 182 21.03 16.02 0.71
N VAL A 183 22.20 15.43 1.04
CA VAL A 183 22.34 14.00 1.33
C VAL A 183 23.26 13.77 2.54
N ARG A 184 22.86 12.83 3.40
CA ARG A 184 23.65 12.31 4.50
C ARG A 184 23.86 10.81 4.33
N GLU A 185 24.98 10.31 4.80
CA GLU A 185 25.19 8.88 4.97
C GLU A 185 24.84 8.50 6.41
N ASP A 186 23.99 7.52 6.56
CA ASP A 186 23.62 6.93 7.84
C ASP A 186 24.06 5.46 7.82
N VAL A 187 24.70 5.04 8.89
CA VAL A 187 25.16 3.66 9.06
C VAL A 187 24.22 2.99 10.03
N ASP A 188 23.52 1.97 9.57
CA ASP A 188 22.71 1.14 10.45
C ASP A 188 23.64 0.34 11.39
N ASP A 189 23.61 0.68 12.66
CA ASP A 189 24.46 0.07 13.71
C ASP A 189 24.21 -1.45 13.87
N ALA A 190 23.03 -1.94 13.46
CA ALA A 190 22.67 -3.35 13.57
C ALA A 190 23.19 -4.19 12.40
N THR A 191 23.15 -3.64 11.19
CA THR A 191 23.53 -4.36 9.96
C THR A 191 24.88 -3.95 9.42
N GLY A 192 25.42 -2.79 9.83
CA GLY A 192 26.66 -2.21 9.31
C GLY A 192 26.55 -1.69 7.87
N ILE A 193 25.32 -1.60 7.33
CA ILE A 193 25.08 -1.12 5.97
C ILE A 193 24.97 0.41 5.99
N SER A 194 25.78 1.07 5.15
CA SER A 194 25.66 2.50 4.92
C SER A 194 24.53 2.79 3.94
N GLN A 195 23.62 3.67 4.33
CA GLN A 195 22.50 4.12 3.51
C GLN A 195 22.62 5.62 3.24
N LYS A 196 22.31 6.02 2.02
CA LYS A 196 22.23 7.44 1.65
C LYS A 196 20.82 7.93 1.82
N ILE A 197 20.65 8.91 2.70
CA ILE A 197 19.34 9.48 3.05
C ILE A 197 19.33 10.93 2.60
N VAL A 198 18.23 11.34 1.98
CA VAL A 198 18.01 12.74 1.58
C VAL A 198 17.76 13.59 2.82
N SER A 199 18.63 14.59 3.04
CA SER A 199 18.49 15.52 4.17
C SER A 199 17.53 16.66 3.85
N ASP A 200 17.00 17.32 4.89
CA ASP A 200 16.23 18.54 4.70
C ASP A 200 17.14 19.71 4.25
N TRP A 201 17.30 19.80 2.95
CA TRP A 201 18.11 20.85 2.30
C TRP A 201 17.48 22.26 2.41
N ARG A 202 16.17 22.35 2.64
CA ARG A 202 15.41 23.60 2.70
C ARG A 202 15.73 24.40 3.97
N SER A 203 16.11 23.71 5.03
CA SER A 203 16.49 24.34 6.32
C SER A 203 17.89 25.00 6.26
N SER A 204 18.70 24.66 5.26
CA SER A 204 20.05 25.21 5.09
C SER A 204 20.05 26.45 4.19
N ALA A 205 20.74 27.49 4.60
CA ALA A 205 20.91 28.73 3.79
C ALA A 205 21.53 28.49 2.41
N LYS A 206 22.33 27.41 2.26
CA LYS A 206 22.95 27.01 0.99
C LYS A 206 22.07 26.06 0.17
N GLY A 207 21.02 25.51 0.77
CA GLY A 207 20.16 24.51 0.16
C GLY A 207 18.86 25.02 -0.40
N SER A 208 18.46 26.27 -0.08
CA SER A 208 17.12 26.79 -0.41
C SER A 208 16.79 26.84 -1.91
N SER A 209 17.79 26.81 -2.79
CA SER A 209 17.62 26.77 -4.26
C SER A 209 17.82 25.38 -4.87
N LEU A 210 18.21 24.38 -4.07
CA LEU A 210 18.43 23.02 -4.56
C LEU A 210 17.11 22.29 -4.80
N GLN A 211 17.10 21.47 -5.83
CA GLN A 211 16.00 20.55 -6.14
C GLN A 211 16.60 19.14 -6.35
N PRO A 212 16.80 18.36 -5.29
CA PRO A 212 17.34 17.01 -5.41
C PRO A 212 16.43 16.14 -6.28
N GLU A 213 16.98 15.62 -7.36
CA GLU A 213 16.27 14.82 -8.35
C GLU A 213 17.12 13.66 -8.85
N ILE A 214 16.46 12.53 -9.17
CA ILE A 214 17.00 11.44 -9.96
C ILE A 214 16.58 11.65 -11.41
N ILE A 215 17.53 11.70 -12.31
CA ILE A 215 17.31 11.81 -13.74
C ILE A 215 17.77 10.50 -14.39
N ILE A 216 16.91 9.89 -15.19
CA ILE A 216 17.29 8.72 -15.96
C ILE A 216 17.72 9.22 -17.34
N VAL A 217 18.98 8.95 -17.70
CA VAL A 217 19.59 9.39 -18.95
C VAL A 217 19.87 8.19 -19.86
N ASP A 218 19.81 8.43 -21.14
CA ASP A 218 20.17 7.47 -22.17
C ASP A 218 21.70 7.26 -22.20
N LYS A 219 22.13 6.02 -22.32
CA LYS A 219 23.53 5.58 -22.28
C LYS A 219 24.39 6.22 -23.37
N ASP A 220 23.80 6.41 -24.57
CA ASP A 220 24.57 6.88 -25.74
C ASP A 220 24.51 8.40 -25.88
N SER A 221 23.38 9.03 -25.63
CA SER A 221 23.20 10.48 -25.83
C SER A 221 23.43 11.31 -24.57
N GLY A 222 23.41 10.70 -23.38
CA GLY A 222 23.50 11.39 -22.08
C GLY A 222 22.33 12.36 -21.80
N LYS A 223 21.27 12.29 -22.62
CA LYS A 223 20.08 13.13 -22.44
C LYS A 223 19.02 12.41 -21.61
N PRO A 224 18.17 13.14 -20.88
CA PRO A 224 17.06 12.53 -20.16
C PRO A 224 16.18 11.70 -21.09
N VAL A 225 15.91 10.46 -20.70
CA VAL A 225 15.00 9.58 -21.43
C VAL A 225 13.58 10.13 -21.27
N LYS A 226 12.75 10.00 -22.30
CA LYS A 226 11.35 10.43 -22.24
C LYS A 226 10.46 9.27 -21.85
N LEU A 227 9.56 9.51 -20.91
CA LEU A 227 8.46 8.63 -20.54
C LEU A 227 7.43 8.54 -21.70
N GLU A 228 6.53 7.58 -21.64
CA GLU A 228 5.45 7.41 -22.64
C GLU A 228 4.58 8.66 -22.81
N ASN A 229 4.42 9.45 -21.73
CA ASN A 229 3.69 10.72 -21.75
C ASN A 229 4.48 11.90 -22.38
N GLY A 230 5.72 11.64 -22.86
CA GLY A 230 6.59 12.64 -23.50
C GLY A 230 7.41 13.50 -22.52
N ASN A 231 7.18 13.38 -21.20
CA ASN A 231 7.96 14.08 -20.19
C ASN A 231 9.33 13.42 -19.97
N PRO A 232 10.34 14.17 -19.56
CA PRO A 232 11.62 13.58 -19.16
C PRO A 232 11.45 12.72 -17.92
N ALA A 233 12.20 11.60 -17.85
CA ALA A 233 12.22 10.71 -16.69
C ALA A 233 13.02 11.36 -15.55
N VAL A 234 12.36 12.24 -14.81
CA VAL A 234 12.89 12.98 -13.66
C VAL A 234 12.03 12.65 -12.44
N HIS A 235 12.68 12.21 -11.38
CA HIS A 235 12.03 11.83 -10.14
C HIS A 235 12.53 12.75 -9.01
N PRO A 236 11.70 13.69 -8.54
CA PRO A 236 12.06 14.54 -7.41
C PRO A 236 12.15 13.71 -6.13
N MET A 237 13.09 14.05 -5.28
CA MET A 237 13.33 13.37 -4.01
C MET A 237 12.62 14.07 -2.87
N SER A 238 12.02 13.28 -1.97
CA SER A 238 11.46 13.78 -0.71
C SER A 238 12.55 13.81 0.37
N VAL A 239 12.34 14.63 1.40
CA VAL A 239 13.15 14.60 2.62
C VAL A 239 13.01 13.22 3.28
N ASP A 240 14.08 12.73 3.87
CA ASP A 240 14.21 11.41 4.51
C ASP A 240 13.99 10.20 3.58
N ALA A 241 13.98 10.41 2.25
CA ALA A 241 14.00 9.30 1.30
C ALA A 241 15.33 8.56 1.35
N ILE A 242 15.24 7.23 1.33
CA ILE A 242 16.40 6.32 1.31
C ILE A 242 16.70 5.95 -0.15
N MET A 243 17.91 6.17 -0.58
CA MET A 243 18.34 5.91 -1.96
C MET A 243 18.71 4.43 -2.14
N SER A 244 18.17 3.81 -3.21
CA SER A 244 18.46 2.41 -3.57
C SER A 244 19.44 2.29 -4.74
N VAL A 245 19.73 3.39 -5.42
CA VAL A 245 20.59 3.44 -6.59
C VAL A 245 21.77 4.39 -6.38
N GLU A 246 22.84 4.18 -7.14
CA GLU A 246 24.02 5.04 -7.14
C GLU A 246 24.09 5.87 -8.43
N ASP A 247 24.82 7.00 -8.34
CA ASP A 247 25.08 7.84 -9.51
C ASP A 247 25.90 7.07 -10.55
N GLY A 248 25.42 7.08 -11.79
CA GLY A 248 26.03 6.34 -12.90
C GLY A 248 25.64 4.85 -12.97
N SER A 249 24.81 4.34 -12.07
CA SER A 249 24.31 2.95 -12.15
C SER A 249 23.36 2.76 -13.33
N GLU A 250 23.44 1.59 -13.95
CA GLU A 250 22.50 1.17 -15.00
C GLU A 250 21.28 0.51 -14.35
N ILE A 251 20.09 0.99 -14.68
CA ILE A 251 18.83 0.50 -14.15
C ILE A 251 17.93 -0.03 -15.26
N GLN A 252 17.04 -0.96 -14.88
CA GLN A 252 16.01 -1.52 -15.76
C GLN A 252 14.61 -1.03 -15.34
N PRO A 253 13.61 -1.08 -16.23
CA PRO A 253 12.23 -0.84 -15.83
C PRO A 253 11.85 -1.76 -14.67
N GLY A 254 11.14 -1.23 -13.66
CA GLY A 254 10.76 -1.98 -12.48
C GLY A 254 11.77 -1.92 -11.32
N ASP A 255 12.98 -1.38 -11.51
CA ASP A 255 13.93 -1.21 -10.43
C ASP A 255 13.51 -0.08 -9.48
N CYS A 256 13.75 -0.28 -8.19
CA CYS A 256 13.46 0.73 -7.18
C CYS A 256 14.56 1.80 -7.16
N LEU A 257 14.17 3.07 -7.29
CA LEU A 257 15.07 4.21 -7.25
C LEU A 257 15.32 4.69 -5.82
N LEU A 258 14.26 4.81 -5.06
CA LEU A 258 14.30 5.26 -3.68
C LEU A 258 13.06 4.77 -2.90
N TYR A 259 13.16 4.72 -1.60
CA TYR A 259 12.07 4.46 -0.68
C TYR A 259 11.75 5.70 0.13
N THR A 260 10.47 5.99 0.30
CA THR A 260 9.99 6.99 1.26
C THR A 260 9.29 6.26 2.40
N SER A 261 9.50 6.69 3.65
CA SER A 261 8.70 6.21 4.76
C SER A 261 7.31 6.85 4.71
N ASP A 262 6.28 6.11 5.07
CA ASP A 262 4.88 6.60 5.12
C ASP A 262 4.68 7.73 6.14
N ALA A 263 5.70 8.04 6.96
CA ALA A 263 5.69 9.09 7.98
C ALA A 263 5.98 10.52 7.44
N ALA A 264 6.13 10.70 6.13
CA ALA A 264 6.49 12.00 5.55
C ALA A 264 5.29 12.88 5.16
N ASP A 265 4.06 12.42 5.37
CA ASP A 265 2.81 13.14 5.01
C ASP A 265 2.03 13.69 6.23
N GLU A 266 2.65 13.82 7.43
CA GLU A 266 2.07 14.58 8.54
C GLU A 266 2.71 15.95 8.74
#